data_9acd60f6a083b677b3595d0855287d42
#
_entry.id   9acd60f6a083b677b3595d0855287d42
#
_cell.length_a   1.000
_cell.length_b   1.000
_cell.length_c   1.000
_cell.angle_alpha   90.00
_cell.angle_beta   90.00
_cell.angle_gamma   90.00
#
_symmetry.space_group_name_H-M   'P 1'
#
loop_
_entity.id
_entity.type
_entity.pdbx_description
1 polymer ?
#
loop_
_entity_poly.entity_id
_entity_poly.type
_entity_poly.pdbx_seq_one_letter_code
_entity_poly.pdbx_strand_id
1 'polypeptide(L)'
;MSMPRNRNGHVSNAVKLALMAGSLPLVASQTVLAQEGEEAVELEEITVTGSRIPARNLISASPVTTVSQEEIAFQGVTRIEDMLNRLPQVYASQGANQANGATNTATVDLRGLGAERTLVLLNGRRLPSGSPLGGGLGADLNQIPAALVDRVEVLTGGASATYGSDAVAGVVNFITKSDFEGFALDYQYSFYQTANDDSVVTSLSQDAGFAVPEQDITDGYTNDISIMIGANTSDGAGNVTMYAGYREIDAVTSGKRDWNNCALGGGADAWSCGGSSTLPQGRFTDFGVLDPNSFDFIVSGTDFVQRQGELYNYQPPNFIQRPDERYTVGALGHYRFNDAFETYAEISYMDDVSDAQIAPSGAFFVTNTLPCGNPLLSAQQFQQLCG
;
A
#
# COMPACT_ATOMS: atom_id res chain seq x y z
N MET A 1 0.45 21.17 16.99
CA MET A 1 0.61 22.44 16.25
C MET A 1 1.52 22.13 15.08
N SER A 2 0.92 21.58 14.01
CA SER A 2 1.64 21.15 12.80
C SER A 2 1.69 22.31 11.83
N MET A 3 2.87 22.73 11.45
CA MET A 3 3.06 23.68 10.35
C MET A 3 2.76 22.98 9.02
N PRO A 4 1.97 23.55 8.13
CA PRO A 4 1.81 23.03 6.79
C PRO A 4 3.12 23.21 6.02
N ARG A 5 3.72 22.10 5.60
CA ARG A 5 4.86 22.09 4.71
C ARG A 5 4.37 22.37 3.30
N ASN A 6 4.47 23.63 2.89
CA ASN A 6 4.18 24.04 1.53
C ASN A 6 5.31 23.54 0.60
N ARG A 7 5.17 22.34 0.09
CA ARG A 7 6.04 21.76 -0.93
C ARG A 7 5.16 21.33 -2.10
N ASN A 8 5.48 21.82 -3.28
CA ASN A 8 4.98 21.37 -4.58
C ASN A 8 3.93 22.20 -5.32
N GLY A 9 3.81 23.49 -5.04
CA GLY A 9 3.02 24.37 -5.91
C GLY A 9 3.53 24.46 -7.37
N HIS A 10 4.78 24.09 -7.63
CA HIS A 10 5.38 24.23 -8.96
C HIS A 10 5.16 23.01 -9.87
N VAL A 11 5.17 21.79 -9.33
CA VAL A 11 4.96 20.57 -10.12
C VAL A 11 3.48 20.39 -10.44
N SER A 12 2.60 20.63 -9.47
CA SER A 12 1.14 20.58 -9.67
C SER A 12 0.68 21.58 -10.75
N ASN A 13 1.29 22.74 -10.83
CA ASN A 13 0.94 23.74 -11.84
C ASN A 13 1.47 23.37 -13.24
N ALA A 14 2.61 22.71 -13.35
CA ALA A 14 3.14 22.24 -14.62
C ALA A 14 2.28 21.11 -15.22
N VAL A 15 1.82 20.18 -14.41
CA VAL A 15 0.91 19.09 -14.83
C VAL A 15 -0.46 19.63 -15.23
N LYS A 16 -1.02 20.60 -14.49
CA LYS A 16 -2.29 21.24 -14.84
C LYS A 16 -2.22 22.04 -16.16
N LEU A 17 -1.06 22.62 -16.45
CA LEU A 17 -0.85 23.37 -17.70
C LEU A 17 -0.72 22.42 -18.91
N ALA A 18 -0.11 21.25 -18.75
CA ALA A 18 0.00 20.24 -19.79
C ALA A 18 -1.35 19.60 -20.17
N LEU A 19 -2.25 19.44 -19.19
CA LEU A 19 -3.60 18.90 -19.41
C LEU A 19 -4.56 19.90 -20.09
N MET A 20 -4.31 21.20 -20.00
CA MET A 20 -5.14 22.22 -20.65
C MET A 20 -4.75 22.51 -22.12
N ALA A 21 -3.61 22.04 -22.58
CA ALA A 21 -3.14 22.27 -23.98
C ALA A 21 -3.69 21.28 -25.02
N GLY A 22 -4.46 20.27 -24.60
CA GLY A 22 -4.90 19.12 -25.41
C GLY A 22 -6.30 19.22 -26.03
N SER A 23 -6.87 20.42 -26.27
CA SER A 23 -8.14 20.50 -27.03
C SER A 23 -7.89 20.55 -28.54
N LEU A 24 -7.74 19.38 -29.16
CA LEU A 24 -7.75 19.19 -30.62
C LEU A 24 -9.09 18.58 -31.07
N PRO A 25 -9.65 18.99 -32.23
CA PRO A 25 -10.97 18.59 -32.66
C PRO A 25 -11.01 17.15 -33.18
N LEU A 26 -12.08 16.42 -32.81
CA LEU A 26 -12.42 15.12 -33.39
C LEU A 26 -12.54 15.21 -34.92
N VAL A 27 -11.75 14.47 -35.64
CA VAL A 27 -11.93 14.20 -37.07
C VAL A 27 -12.46 12.78 -37.24
N ALA A 28 -13.49 12.73 -38.08
CA ALA A 28 -14.39 11.62 -38.33
C ALA A 28 -13.74 10.28 -38.67
N SER A 29 -14.33 9.23 -38.13
CA SER A 29 -14.08 7.80 -38.41
C SER A 29 -14.31 7.44 -39.88
N GLN A 30 -13.33 6.85 -40.52
CA GLN A 30 -13.54 6.04 -41.73
C GLN A 30 -13.51 4.57 -41.36
N THR A 31 -14.62 3.89 -41.61
CA THR A 31 -14.75 2.44 -41.51
C THR A 31 -13.87 1.75 -42.54
N VAL A 32 -12.83 1.07 -42.08
CA VAL A 32 -12.05 0.13 -42.90
C VAL A 32 -12.69 -1.26 -42.76
N LEU A 33 -13.15 -1.80 -43.87
CA LEU A 33 -13.62 -3.19 -43.98
C LEU A 33 -12.42 -4.13 -43.76
N ALA A 34 -12.48 -4.95 -42.73
CA ALA A 34 -11.48 -5.98 -42.48
C ALA A 34 -11.60 -7.07 -43.55
N GLN A 35 -10.47 -7.35 -44.21
CA GLN A 35 -10.29 -8.50 -45.04
C GLN A 35 -9.71 -9.61 -44.15
N GLU A 36 -10.45 -10.70 -43.97
CA GLU A 36 -9.98 -11.89 -43.25
C GLU A 36 -8.84 -12.53 -44.07
N GLY A 37 -7.60 -12.30 -43.63
CA GLY A 37 -6.46 -13.15 -43.98
C GLY A 37 -6.21 -14.08 -42.81
N GLU A 38 -6.19 -15.38 -43.01
CA GLU A 38 -5.64 -16.36 -42.08
C GLU A 38 -4.15 -16.05 -41.86
N GLU A 39 -3.84 -15.21 -40.89
CA GLU A 39 -2.47 -15.08 -40.41
C GLU A 39 -2.16 -16.33 -39.59
N ALA A 40 -1.12 -17.03 -40.00
CA ALA A 40 -0.53 -18.09 -39.17
C ALA A 40 -0.14 -17.49 -37.83
N VAL A 41 -0.76 -17.96 -36.78
CA VAL A 41 -0.41 -17.59 -35.36
C VAL A 41 1.02 -18.04 -35.16
N GLU A 42 1.97 -17.11 -35.30
CA GLU A 42 3.34 -17.32 -34.89
C GLU A 42 3.29 -17.45 -33.33
N LEU A 43 3.43 -18.68 -32.87
CA LEU A 43 3.46 -18.94 -31.43
C LEU A 43 4.72 -18.29 -30.87
N GLU A 44 4.54 -17.14 -30.19
CA GLU A 44 5.61 -16.48 -29.47
C GLU A 44 6.35 -17.46 -28.55
N GLU A 45 7.68 -17.38 -28.54
CA GLU A 45 8.54 -18.18 -27.67
C GLU A 45 8.39 -17.70 -26.23
N ILE A 46 7.49 -18.30 -25.47
CA ILE A 46 7.26 -17.95 -24.06
C ILE A 46 8.44 -18.49 -23.25
N THR A 47 9.31 -17.59 -22.82
CA THR A 47 10.35 -17.90 -21.84
C THR A 47 9.71 -17.98 -20.46
N VAL A 48 9.52 -19.18 -19.94
CA VAL A 48 8.89 -19.40 -18.62
C VAL A 48 9.92 -19.21 -17.51
N THR A 49 9.58 -18.42 -16.49
CA THR A 49 10.38 -18.25 -15.28
C THR A 49 10.72 -19.61 -14.64
N GLY A 50 11.96 -19.78 -14.23
CA GLY A 50 12.45 -21.02 -13.59
C GLY A 50 13.45 -21.83 -14.42
N SER A 51 13.70 -21.49 -15.67
CA SER A 51 14.74 -22.09 -16.50
C SER A 51 15.57 -21.01 -17.20
N ARG A 52 16.90 -21.21 -17.26
CA ARG A 52 17.79 -20.41 -18.08
C ARG A 52 17.93 -20.96 -19.49
N ILE A 53 17.32 -22.09 -19.77
CA ILE A 53 17.36 -22.74 -21.08
C ILE A 53 16.04 -22.40 -21.78
N PRO A 54 16.04 -21.62 -22.83
CA PRO A 54 14.85 -21.38 -23.65
C PRO A 54 14.39 -22.73 -24.22
N ALA A 55 13.13 -23.09 -23.97
CA ALA A 55 12.61 -24.31 -24.57
C ALA A 55 11.15 -24.08 -24.97
N ARG A 56 10.85 -24.44 -26.20
CA ARG A 56 9.49 -24.43 -26.73
C ARG A 56 8.66 -25.50 -26.04
N ASN A 57 7.50 -25.13 -25.48
CA ASN A 57 6.56 -26.03 -24.83
C ASN A 57 7.04 -26.67 -23.50
N LEU A 58 7.77 -25.92 -22.66
CA LEU A 58 8.12 -26.41 -21.33
C LEU A 58 6.92 -26.34 -20.36
N ILE A 59 6.48 -27.53 -19.96
CA ILE A 59 5.83 -27.68 -18.65
C ILE A 59 6.93 -27.47 -17.63
N SER A 60 6.92 -26.34 -16.92
CA SER A 60 7.89 -26.09 -15.84
C SER A 60 7.84 -27.24 -14.82
N ALA A 61 9.00 -27.69 -14.36
CA ALA A 61 9.11 -28.70 -13.31
C ALA A 61 8.49 -28.23 -11.96
N SER A 62 8.33 -26.92 -11.80
CA SER A 62 7.65 -26.31 -10.66
C SER A 62 6.39 -25.57 -11.14
N PRO A 63 5.31 -25.54 -10.35
CA PRO A 63 4.11 -24.81 -10.72
C PRO A 63 4.39 -23.32 -10.94
N VAL A 64 4.01 -22.81 -12.11
CA VAL A 64 4.03 -21.39 -12.44
C VAL A 64 2.58 -20.93 -12.60
N THR A 65 2.20 -19.90 -11.87
CA THR A 65 0.93 -19.21 -12.06
C THR A 65 1.19 -17.95 -12.87
N THR A 66 0.48 -17.76 -13.97
CA THR A 66 0.58 -16.55 -14.79
C THR A 66 -0.69 -15.73 -14.63
N VAL A 67 -0.53 -14.43 -14.34
CA VAL A 67 -1.59 -13.43 -14.34
C VAL A 67 -1.39 -12.58 -15.58
N SER A 68 -2.38 -12.56 -16.48
CA SER A 68 -2.27 -11.82 -17.75
C SER A 68 -2.62 -10.34 -17.58
N GLN A 69 -2.28 -9.54 -18.61
CA GLN A 69 -2.63 -8.13 -18.68
C GLN A 69 -4.16 -7.93 -18.61
N GLU A 70 -4.92 -8.76 -19.30
CA GLU A 70 -6.39 -8.67 -19.32
C GLU A 70 -6.97 -8.90 -17.92
N GLU A 71 -6.40 -9.82 -17.15
CA GLU A 71 -6.82 -10.07 -15.78
C GLU A 71 -6.48 -8.90 -14.86
N ILE A 72 -5.28 -8.31 -15.01
CA ILE A 72 -4.86 -7.11 -14.28
C ILE A 72 -5.80 -5.93 -14.59
N ALA A 73 -6.08 -5.69 -15.86
CA ALA A 73 -6.97 -4.62 -16.31
C ALA A 73 -8.42 -4.85 -15.86
N PHE A 74 -8.93 -6.09 -15.94
CA PHE A 74 -10.28 -6.44 -15.50
C PHE A 74 -10.48 -6.23 -14.00
N GLN A 75 -9.44 -6.45 -13.20
CA GLN A 75 -9.50 -6.22 -11.76
C GLN A 75 -9.45 -4.75 -11.38
N GLY A 76 -9.12 -3.82 -12.29
CA GLY A 76 -9.01 -2.38 -12.03
C GLY A 76 -7.97 -2.06 -10.96
N VAL A 77 -6.87 -2.77 -10.94
CA VAL A 77 -5.86 -2.67 -9.89
C VAL A 77 -4.91 -1.51 -10.19
N THR A 78 -4.85 -0.55 -9.29
CA THR A 78 -3.87 0.56 -9.35
C THR A 78 -2.58 0.26 -8.58
N ARG A 79 -2.61 -0.74 -7.68
CA ARG A 79 -1.48 -1.20 -6.87
C ARG A 79 -1.19 -2.67 -7.17
N ILE A 80 0.04 -2.95 -7.54
CA ILE A 80 0.48 -4.31 -7.89
C ILE A 80 0.34 -5.28 -6.71
N GLU A 81 0.61 -4.84 -5.49
CA GLU A 81 0.45 -5.67 -4.30
C GLU A 81 -0.99 -6.12 -4.06
N ASP A 82 -1.99 -5.29 -4.41
CA ASP A 82 -3.41 -5.65 -4.24
C ASP A 82 -3.80 -6.82 -5.15
N MET A 83 -3.25 -6.88 -6.37
CA MET A 83 -3.42 -8.01 -7.27
C MET A 83 -2.75 -9.26 -6.71
N LEU A 84 -1.49 -9.14 -6.29
CA LEU A 84 -0.73 -10.29 -5.77
C LEU A 84 -1.37 -10.86 -4.50
N ASN A 85 -1.88 -10.02 -3.61
CA ASN A 85 -2.53 -10.43 -2.36
C ASN A 85 -3.84 -11.24 -2.58
N ARG A 86 -4.40 -11.24 -3.80
CA ARG A 86 -5.54 -12.10 -4.17
C ARG A 86 -5.13 -13.52 -4.55
N LEU A 87 -3.84 -13.74 -4.80
CA LEU A 87 -3.34 -15.06 -5.16
C LEU A 87 -3.24 -15.96 -3.91
N PRO A 88 -3.72 -17.20 -3.95
CA PRO A 88 -3.79 -18.06 -2.77
C PRO A 88 -2.41 -18.46 -2.20
N GLN A 89 -1.35 -18.32 -2.97
CA GLN A 89 0.03 -18.58 -2.55
C GLN A 89 0.73 -17.36 -1.94
N VAL A 90 0.09 -16.19 -1.94
CA VAL A 90 0.63 -14.94 -1.39
C VAL A 90 0.05 -14.69 0.00
N TYR A 91 0.92 -14.37 0.93
CA TYR A 91 0.56 -13.90 2.26
C TYR A 91 0.71 -12.38 2.32
N ALA A 92 -0.25 -11.69 2.94
CA ALA A 92 -0.20 -10.23 3.04
C ALA A 92 1.07 -9.78 3.76
N SER A 93 1.78 -8.83 3.18
CA SER A 93 3.04 -8.28 3.67
C SER A 93 2.95 -6.76 3.75
N GLN A 94 4.08 -6.03 3.72
CA GLN A 94 4.06 -4.58 3.68
C GLN A 94 3.26 -4.07 2.48
N GLY A 95 2.42 -3.08 2.71
CA GLY A 95 1.58 -2.49 1.69
C GLY A 95 0.80 -1.29 2.23
N ALA A 96 -0.10 -0.77 1.42
CA ALA A 96 -0.89 0.41 1.75
C ALA A 96 -1.83 0.21 2.95
N ASN A 97 -2.21 -1.02 3.27
CA ASN A 97 -3.15 -1.33 4.34
C ASN A 97 -2.47 -1.56 5.70
N GLN A 98 -1.17 -1.31 5.81
CA GLN A 98 -0.44 -1.40 7.06
C GLN A 98 -0.08 -0.01 7.59
N ALA A 99 -0.63 0.39 8.73
CA ALA A 99 -0.32 1.66 9.38
C ALA A 99 0.76 1.50 10.46
N ASN A 100 0.60 0.54 11.37
CA ASN A 100 1.57 0.30 12.43
C ASN A 100 2.77 -0.51 11.91
N GLY A 101 3.98 0.04 12.05
CA GLY A 101 5.19 -0.55 11.51
C GLY A 101 5.30 -0.46 9.98
N ALA A 102 4.61 0.50 9.36
CA ALA A 102 4.70 0.77 7.94
C ALA A 102 6.13 1.20 7.53
N THR A 103 6.60 0.65 6.43
CA THR A 103 7.93 0.94 5.87
C THR A 103 7.88 1.82 4.62
N ASN A 104 6.70 2.26 4.21
CA ASN A 104 6.44 2.98 2.96
C ASN A 104 6.80 2.18 1.68
N THR A 105 6.94 0.86 1.79
CA THR A 105 7.17 -0.05 0.68
C THR A 105 5.98 -0.98 0.50
N ALA A 106 5.82 -1.53 -0.70
CA ALA A 106 4.94 -2.66 -0.96
C ALA A 106 5.79 -3.90 -1.26
N THR A 107 5.55 -4.98 -0.53
CA THR A 107 6.33 -6.22 -0.68
C THR A 107 5.44 -7.42 -0.90
N VAL A 108 5.99 -8.49 -1.46
CA VAL A 108 5.31 -9.76 -1.64
C VAL A 108 5.94 -10.84 -0.78
N ASP A 109 5.10 -11.63 -0.13
CA ASP A 109 5.52 -12.78 0.68
C ASP A 109 4.84 -14.04 0.15
N LEU A 110 5.61 -14.90 -0.49
CA LEU A 110 5.11 -16.20 -0.94
C LEU A 110 5.08 -17.19 0.23
N ARG A 111 3.89 -17.74 0.47
CA ARG A 111 3.64 -18.80 1.46
C ARG A 111 3.98 -18.43 2.91
N GLY A 112 4.04 -17.13 3.25
CA GLY A 112 4.35 -16.67 4.59
C GLY A 112 5.80 -16.96 5.04
N LEU A 113 6.73 -17.12 4.10
CA LEU A 113 8.14 -17.38 4.41
C LEU A 113 8.99 -16.12 4.57
N GLY A 114 8.39 -14.95 4.32
CA GLY A 114 9.00 -13.66 4.41
C GLY A 114 9.34 -13.06 3.03
N ALA A 115 9.18 -11.73 2.93
CA ALA A 115 9.45 -11.01 1.70
C ALA A 115 10.94 -11.08 1.29
N GLU A 116 11.85 -11.22 2.24
CA GLU A 116 13.29 -11.39 1.99
C GLU A 116 13.66 -12.76 1.38
N ARG A 117 12.73 -13.72 1.39
CA ARG A 117 12.88 -15.04 0.76
C ARG A 117 12.07 -15.19 -0.51
N THR A 118 11.36 -14.13 -0.90
CA THR A 118 10.58 -14.03 -2.13
C THR A 118 11.34 -13.16 -3.11
N LEU A 119 11.93 -13.74 -4.14
CA LEU A 119 12.65 -12.99 -5.14
C LEU A 119 11.70 -12.29 -6.10
N VAL A 120 11.86 -10.98 -6.26
CA VAL A 120 11.14 -10.21 -7.28
C VAL A 120 12.07 -9.88 -8.44
N LEU A 121 11.57 -10.13 -9.63
CA LEU A 121 12.25 -9.84 -10.90
C LEU A 121 11.41 -8.86 -11.74
N LEU A 122 12.08 -7.99 -12.47
CA LEU A 122 11.53 -7.20 -13.55
C LEU A 122 12.27 -7.60 -14.85
N ASN A 123 11.54 -8.14 -15.81
CA ASN A 123 12.13 -8.68 -17.06
C ASN A 123 13.28 -9.66 -16.79
N GLY A 124 13.12 -10.55 -15.79
CA GLY A 124 14.15 -11.51 -15.39
C GLY A 124 15.33 -10.93 -14.60
N ARG A 125 15.35 -9.63 -14.32
CA ARG A 125 16.39 -8.95 -13.52
C ARG A 125 15.91 -8.67 -12.11
N ARG A 126 16.81 -8.83 -11.12
CA ARG A 126 16.49 -8.63 -9.70
C ARG A 126 16.18 -7.17 -9.42
N LEU A 127 15.07 -6.92 -8.74
CA LEU A 127 14.86 -5.64 -8.09
C LEU A 127 15.69 -5.57 -6.78
N PRO A 128 16.26 -4.39 -6.47
CA PRO A 128 16.94 -4.18 -5.20
C PRO A 128 15.96 -4.20 -4.03
N SER A 129 16.48 -4.35 -2.81
CA SER A 129 15.68 -4.15 -1.59
C SER A 129 15.06 -2.74 -1.55
N GLY A 130 13.81 -2.66 -1.15
CA GLY A 130 13.06 -1.41 -1.06
C GLY A 130 13.54 -0.44 0.02
N SER A 131 14.36 -0.90 0.99
CA SER A 131 14.92 -0.05 2.02
C SER A 131 16.43 -0.18 2.10
N PRO A 132 17.19 0.90 1.81
CA PRO A 132 18.63 0.89 1.94
C PRO A 132 19.12 0.89 3.39
N LEU A 133 18.24 1.24 4.35
CA LEU A 133 18.59 1.37 5.78
C LEU A 133 18.19 0.12 6.58
N GLY A 134 17.35 -0.74 6.06
CA GLY A 134 16.84 -1.94 6.72
C GLY A 134 17.27 -3.20 5.98
N GLY A 135 18.17 -4.00 6.53
CA GLY A 135 18.38 -5.35 6.03
C GLY A 135 17.12 -6.20 6.22
N GLY A 136 16.82 -7.10 5.28
CA GLY A 136 15.72 -8.06 5.43
C GLY A 136 14.36 -7.60 4.90
N LEU A 137 14.26 -6.45 4.25
CA LEU A 137 13.06 -6.07 3.51
C LEU A 137 13.16 -6.57 2.07
N GLY A 138 12.04 -7.10 1.54
CA GLY A 138 11.94 -7.52 0.14
C GLY A 138 12.08 -6.35 -0.84
N ALA A 139 11.97 -6.64 -2.12
CA ALA A 139 11.91 -5.59 -3.16
C ALA A 139 10.63 -4.76 -3.01
N ASP A 140 10.72 -3.47 -3.31
CA ASP A 140 9.57 -2.58 -3.31
C ASP A 140 8.82 -2.65 -4.64
N LEU A 141 7.61 -3.22 -4.61
CA LEU A 141 6.72 -3.34 -5.75
C LEU A 141 6.21 -1.99 -6.27
N ASN A 142 6.28 -0.96 -5.45
CA ASN A 142 5.89 0.40 -5.83
C ASN A 142 6.67 0.92 -7.03
N GLN A 143 7.87 0.38 -7.28
CA GLN A 143 8.70 0.74 -8.43
C GLN A 143 8.15 0.23 -9.77
N ILE A 144 7.14 -0.65 -9.75
CA ILE A 144 6.60 -1.29 -10.95
C ILE A 144 5.26 -0.63 -11.31
N PRO A 145 5.18 0.18 -12.37
CA PRO A 145 3.90 0.74 -12.84
C PRO A 145 2.98 -0.37 -13.35
N ALA A 146 1.76 -0.47 -12.80
CA ALA A 146 0.80 -1.50 -13.19
C ALA A 146 0.46 -1.46 -14.70
N ALA A 147 0.33 -0.26 -15.27
CA ALA A 147 0.03 -0.07 -16.69
C ALA A 147 1.13 -0.61 -17.65
N LEU A 148 2.37 -0.70 -17.17
CA LEU A 148 3.50 -1.21 -17.93
C LEU A 148 3.57 -2.74 -17.95
N VAL A 149 2.92 -3.40 -16.99
CA VAL A 149 2.99 -4.86 -16.86
C VAL A 149 2.16 -5.53 -17.94
N ASP A 150 2.80 -6.45 -18.67
CA ASP A 150 2.16 -7.34 -19.62
C ASP A 150 1.61 -8.59 -18.94
N ARG A 151 2.44 -9.21 -18.10
CA ARG A 151 2.04 -10.35 -17.29
C ARG A 151 2.92 -10.50 -16.05
N VAL A 152 2.43 -11.26 -15.09
CA VAL A 152 3.17 -11.62 -13.88
C VAL A 152 3.27 -13.13 -13.80
N GLU A 153 4.47 -13.65 -13.66
CA GLU A 153 4.76 -15.06 -13.49
C GLU A 153 5.18 -15.36 -12.04
N VAL A 154 4.42 -16.20 -11.36
CA VAL A 154 4.67 -16.59 -9.97
C VAL A 154 5.11 -18.06 -9.94
N LEU A 155 6.40 -18.26 -9.68
CA LEU A 155 7.01 -19.58 -9.51
C LEU A 155 7.08 -19.94 -8.03
N THR A 156 6.37 -21.00 -7.63
CA THR A 156 6.34 -21.47 -6.25
C THR A 156 7.21 -22.71 -6.06
N GLY A 157 8.32 -22.57 -5.34
CA GLY A 157 9.22 -23.66 -4.97
C GLY A 157 10.31 -23.97 -5.99
N GLY A 158 11.36 -24.63 -5.53
CA GLY A 158 12.47 -25.11 -6.37
C GLY A 158 13.35 -24.03 -7.02
N ALA A 159 13.12 -22.75 -6.75
CA ALA A 159 13.75 -21.65 -7.46
C ALA A 159 15.18 -21.33 -7.01
N SER A 160 15.54 -21.69 -5.79
CA SER A 160 16.87 -21.36 -5.21
C SER A 160 18.04 -21.92 -5.99
N ALA A 161 17.87 -23.08 -6.63
CA ALA A 161 18.94 -23.68 -7.45
C ALA A 161 19.27 -22.84 -8.67
N THR A 162 18.29 -22.11 -9.22
CA THR A 162 18.44 -21.26 -10.41
C THR A 162 18.77 -19.82 -10.01
N TYR A 163 18.10 -19.32 -8.96
CA TYR A 163 18.09 -17.88 -8.63
C TYR A 163 18.83 -17.54 -7.32
N GLY A 164 19.23 -18.51 -6.51
CA GLY A 164 19.99 -18.26 -5.27
C GLY A 164 19.13 -18.24 -4.00
N SER A 165 19.76 -17.81 -2.89
CA SER A 165 19.23 -17.96 -1.53
C SER A 165 17.98 -17.14 -1.21
N ASP A 166 17.74 -16.07 -1.91
CA ASP A 166 16.58 -15.19 -1.74
C ASP A 166 15.32 -15.66 -2.50
N ALA A 167 15.44 -16.76 -3.27
CA ALA A 167 14.32 -17.40 -3.96
C ALA A 167 13.85 -18.70 -3.26
N VAL A 168 13.97 -18.80 -1.94
CA VAL A 168 13.54 -19.98 -1.16
C VAL A 168 12.02 -20.12 -1.17
N ALA A 169 11.30 -19.03 -0.99
CA ALA A 169 9.84 -19.02 -1.06
C ALA A 169 9.33 -19.14 -2.50
N GLY A 170 10.07 -18.61 -3.45
CA GLY A 170 9.73 -18.60 -4.86
C GLY A 170 10.20 -17.31 -5.55
N VAL A 171 9.69 -17.11 -6.77
CA VAL A 171 10.01 -15.96 -7.63
C VAL A 171 8.73 -15.35 -8.14
N VAL A 172 8.64 -14.03 -8.11
CA VAL A 172 7.62 -13.24 -8.79
C VAL A 172 8.33 -12.43 -9.88
N ASN A 173 8.05 -12.73 -11.14
CA ASN A 173 8.67 -12.07 -12.27
C ASN A 173 7.64 -11.24 -13.02
N PHE A 174 7.87 -9.94 -13.08
CA PHE A 174 7.05 -9.00 -13.83
C PHE A 174 7.64 -8.85 -15.22
N ILE A 175 6.84 -9.13 -16.22
CA ILE A 175 7.19 -8.93 -17.64
C ILE A 175 6.50 -7.66 -18.10
N THR A 176 7.27 -6.75 -18.67
CA THR A 176 6.76 -5.46 -19.16
C THR A 176 6.44 -5.54 -20.64
N LYS A 177 5.62 -4.61 -21.11
CA LYS A 177 5.33 -4.38 -22.53
C LYS A 177 6.58 -3.81 -23.22
N SER A 178 7.45 -4.66 -23.72
CA SER A 178 8.75 -4.28 -24.31
C SER A 178 8.66 -3.82 -25.77
N ASP A 179 7.60 -4.24 -26.49
CA ASP A 179 7.42 -3.99 -27.93
C ASP A 179 6.14 -3.19 -28.21
N PHE A 180 5.79 -2.29 -27.29
CA PHE A 180 4.60 -1.47 -27.45
C PHE A 180 4.75 -0.51 -28.64
N GLU A 181 3.74 -0.45 -29.49
CA GLU A 181 3.66 0.48 -30.62
C GLU A 181 2.38 1.32 -30.53
N GLY A 182 2.51 2.62 -30.63
CA GLY A 182 1.41 3.56 -30.61
C GLY A 182 1.32 4.37 -29.33
N PHE A 183 0.08 4.71 -28.93
CA PHE A 183 -0.24 5.54 -27.79
C PHE A 183 -1.31 4.85 -26.94
N ALA A 184 -1.09 4.78 -25.64
CA ALA A 184 -2.09 4.35 -24.68
C ALA A 184 -2.26 5.40 -23.59
N LEU A 185 -3.50 5.64 -23.19
CA LEU A 185 -3.88 6.44 -22.05
C LEU A 185 -4.82 5.60 -21.19
N ASP A 186 -4.45 5.39 -19.95
CA ASP A 186 -5.30 4.75 -18.94
C ASP A 186 -5.65 5.76 -17.84
N TYR A 187 -6.91 5.79 -17.46
CA TYR A 187 -7.38 6.58 -16.33
C TYR A 187 -8.33 5.75 -15.49
N GLN A 188 -8.01 5.61 -14.22
CA GLN A 188 -8.83 4.90 -13.26
C GLN A 188 -9.26 5.85 -12.15
N TYR A 189 -10.56 5.78 -11.83
CA TYR A 189 -11.15 6.47 -10.70
C TYR A 189 -11.92 5.48 -9.86
N SER A 190 -11.63 5.45 -8.57
CA SER A 190 -12.34 4.57 -7.64
C SER A 190 -12.55 5.23 -6.28
N PHE A 191 -13.44 4.66 -5.49
CA PHE A 191 -13.73 5.07 -4.12
C PHE A 191 -14.35 3.91 -3.37
N TYR A 192 -14.33 3.99 -2.06
CA TYR A 192 -15.07 3.07 -1.21
C TYR A 192 -16.40 3.69 -0.80
N GLN A 193 -17.45 2.87 -0.84
CA GLN A 193 -18.73 3.19 -0.25
C GLN A 193 -19.07 2.11 0.77
N THR A 194 -19.41 2.51 1.99
CA THR A 194 -19.78 1.58 3.06
C THR A 194 -21.05 2.04 3.73
N ALA A 195 -21.90 1.07 4.08
CA ALA A 195 -23.00 1.25 5.01
C ALA A 195 -22.54 0.67 6.36
N ASN A 196 -22.45 1.51 7.36
CA ASN A 196 -22.13 1.12 8.74
C ASN A 196 -23.41 0.68 9.44
N ASP A 197 -23.83 -0.56 9.23
CA ASP A 197 -25.08 -1.12 9.70
C ASP A 197 -24.88 -2.33 10.64
N ASP A 198 -23.65 -2.62 11.05
CA ASP A 198 -23.37 -3.64 12.06
C ASP A 198 -23.86 -3.19 13.45
N SER A 199 -25.05 -3.66 13.79
CA SER A 199 -25.69 -3.32 15.07
C SER A 199 -24.95 -3.88 16.29
N VAL A 200 -24.18 -4.97 16.13
CA VAL A 200 -23.44 -5.59 17.24
C VAL A 200 -22.25 -4.72 17.63
N VAL A 201 -21.38 -4.39 16.68
CA VAL A 201 -20.20 -3.57 16.97
C VAL A 201 -20.58 -2.15 17.34
N THR A 202 -21.63 -1.60 16.73
CA THR A 202 -22.19 -0.30 17.10
C THR A 202 -22.66 -0.30 18.55
N SER A 203 -23.40 -1.32 19.01
CA SER A 203 -23.83 -1.43 20.40
C SER A 203 -22.66 -1.51 21.37
N LEU A 204 -21.65 -2.36 21.04
CA LEU A 204 -20.45 -2.51 21.88
C LEU A 204 -19.67 -1.21 22.00
N SER A 205 -19.58 -0.42 20.93
CA SER A 205 -18.96 0.90 20.94
C SER A 205 -19.73 1.88 21.82
N GLN A 206 -21.06 1.89 21.72
CA GLN A 206 -21.93 2.72 22.57
C GLN A 206 -21.87 2.34 24.04
N ASP A 207 -21.89 1.05 24.36
CA ASP A 207 -21.75 0.53 25.72
C ASP A 207 -20.42 0.91 26.37
N ALA A 208 -19.35 1.01 25.55
CA ALA A 208 -18.05 1.50 25.98
C ALA A 208 -17.96 3.04 26.06
N GLY A 209 -19.02 3.77 25.70
CA GLY A 209 -19.04 5.23 25.66
C GLY A 209 -18.25 5.83 24.49
N PHE A 210 -18.00 5.07 23.43
CA PHE A 210 -17.27 5.52 22.25
C PHE A 210 -18.22 6.09 21.19
N ALA A 211 -17.70 7.03 20.41
CA ALA A 211 -18.40 7.54 19.22
C ALA A 211 -18.53 6.43 18.18
N VAL A 212 -19.64 6.41 17.47
CA VAL A 212 -19.87 5.52 16.34
C VAL A 212 -19.74 6.28 15.02
N PRO A 213 -19.34 5.62 13.92
CA PRO A 213 -19.24 6.26 12.61
C PRO A 213 -20.62 6.64 12.07
N GLU A 214 -20.62 7.52 11.06
CA GLU A 214 -21.82 7.81 10.27
C GLU A 214 -22.28 6.56 9.52
N GLN A 215 -23.60 6.46 9.26
CA GLN A 215 -24.18 5.26 8.64
C GLN A 215 -23.66 5.04 7.22
N ASP A 216 -23.72 6.06 6.37
CA ASP A 216 -23.30 5.98 4.97
C ASP A 216 -22.06 6.85 4.76
N ILE A 217 -20.97 6.23 4.32
CA ILE A 217 -19.69 6.92 4.08
C ILE A 217 -19.19 6.60 2.68
N THR A 218 -18.71 7.64 2.01
CA THR A 218 -17.93 7.51 0.77
C THR A 218 -16.57 8.15 1.00
N ASP A 219 -15.49 7.39 0.80
CA ASP A 219 -14.10 7.85 1.04
C ASP A 219 -13.08 7.02 0.24
N GLY A 220 -11.79 7.23 0.53
CA GLY A 220 -10.69 6.49 -0.08
C GLY A 220 -10.64 6.66 -1.59
N TYR A 221 -10.90 7.88 -2.05
CA TYR A 221 -10.85 8.22 -3.48
C TYR A 221 -9.47 7.91 -4.05
N THR A 222 -9.47 7.37 -5.25
CA THR A 222 -8.27 7.06 -6.02
C THR A 222 -8.38 7.67 -7.39
N ASN A 223 -7.35 8.38 -7.81
CA ASN A 223 -7.13 8.84 -9.17
C ASN A 223 -5.80 8.26 -9.64
N ASP A 224 -5.82 7.51 -10.72
CA ASP A 224 -4.62 6.98 -11.35
C ASP A 224 -4.69 7.30 -12.85
N ILE A 225 -3.68 7.95 -13.37
CA ILE A 225 -3.55 8.25 -14.80
C ILE A 225 -2.19 7.81 -15.29
N SER A 226 -2.15 7.06 -16.37
CA SER A 226 -0.92 6.65 -17.02
C SER A 226 -0.97 6.87 -18.53
N ILE A 227 0.17 7.21 -19.09
CA ILE A 227 0.38 7.42 -20.51
C ILE A 227 1.56 6.55 -20.94
N MET A 228 1.41 5.87 -22.07
CA MET A 228 2.46 5.10 -22.70
C MET A 228 2.54 5.41 -24.18
N ILE A 229 3.75 5.60 -24.67
CA ILE A 229 4.04 5.88 -26.09
C ILE A 229 5.18 4.96 -26.50
N GLY A 230 4.99 4.25 -27.61
CA GLY A 230 6.02 3.36 -28.13
C GLY A 230 6.13 3.41 -29.65
N ALA A 231 7.31 3.08 -30.13
CA ALA A 231 7.59 3.01 -31.56
C ALA A 231 8.62 1.93 -31.85
N ASN A 232 8.34 1.14 -32.88
CA ASN A 232 9.27 0.20 -33.45
C ASN A 232 10.19 0.89 -34.45
N THR A 233 11.41 0.38 -34.59
CA THR A 233 12.32 0.78 -35.71
C THR A 233 11.76 0.29 -37.03
N SER A 234 12.06 0.99 -38.14
CA SER A 234 11.53 0.67 -39.47
C SER A 234 11.94 -0.70 -40.00
N ASP A 235 12.98 -1.30 -39.44
CA ASP A 235 13.48 -2.63 -39.76
C ASP A 235 12.94 -3.72 -38.83
N GLY A 236 12.10 -3.34 -37.84
CA GLY A 236 11.57 -4.24 -36.83
C GLY A 236 12.61 -4.81 -35.87
N ALA A 237 13.82 -4.26 -35.86
CA ALA A 237 14.92 -4.77 -35.05
C ALA A 237 14.96 -4.19 -33.64
N GLY A 238 14.15 -3.17 -33.32
CA GLY A 238 14.14 -2.55 -32.03
C GLY A 238 12.86 -1.78 -31.72
N ASN A 239 12.67 -1.49 -30.43
CA ASN A 239 11.56 -0.71 -29.89
C ASN A 239 12.08 0.29 -28.88
N VAL A 240 11.34 1.40 -28.73
CA VAL A 240 11.45 2.32 -27.60
C VAL A 240 10.05 2.57 -27.08
N THR A 241 9.83 2.26 -25.81
CA THR A 241 8.58 2.52 -25.07
C THR A 241 8.87 3.49 -23.95
N MET A 242 8.13 4.60 -23.91
CA MET A 242 8.17 5.61 -22.83
C MET A 242 6.85 5.59 -22.08
N TYR A 243 6.90 5.84 -20.77
CA TYR A 243 5.71 5.93 -19.92
C TYR A 243 5.83 7.05 -18.90
N ALA A 244 4.69 7.57 -18.50
CA ALA A 244 4.54 8.47 -17.36
C ALA A 244 3.23 8.16 -16.64
N GLY A 245 3.22 8.32 -15.33
CA GLY A 245 2.03 8.09 -14.50
C GLY A 245 1.97 9.03 -13.33
N TYR A 246 0.75 9.30 -12.90
CA TYR A 246 0.40 9.99 -11.66
C TYR A 246 -0.69 9.24 -10.94
N ARG A 247 -0.52 9.00 -9.66
CA ARG A 247 -1.52 8.39 -8.80
C ARG A 247 -1.69 9.19 -7.53
N GLU A 248 -2.94 9.36 -7.10
CA GLU A 248 -3.30 9.94 -5.82
C GLU A 248 -4.36 9.05 -5.17
N ILE A 249 -4.15 8.69 -3.92
CA ILE A 249 -5.04 7.83 -3.13
C ILE A 249 -5.27 8.49 -1.78
N ASP A 250 -6.53 8.61 -1.38
CA ASP A 250 -6.92 9.15 -0.09
C ASP A 250 -6.83 8.12 1.03
N ALA A 251 -6.58 8.61 2.25
CA ALA A 251 -6.59 7.79 3.45
C ALA A 251 -8.00 7.28 3.79
N VAL A 252 -8.05 6.05 4.32
CA VAL A 252 -9.23 5.51 4.99
C VAL A 252 -8.89 5.25 6.44
N THR A 253 -9.67 5.83 7.37
CA THR A 253 -9.46 5.68 8.81
C THR A 253 -10.38 4.63 9.43
N SER A 254 -9.92 3.99 10.50
CA SER A 254 -10.69 3.02 11.29
C SER A 254 -11.97 3.61 11.86
N GLY A 255 -11.95 4.87 12.26
CA GLY A 255 -13.12 5.58 12.81
C GLY A 255 -14.28 5.77 11.83
N LYS A 256 -14.07 5.51 10.54
CA LYS A 256 -15.11 5.53 9.52
C LYS A 256 -15.74 4.17 9.22
N ARG A 257 -15.37 3.15 9.96
CA ARG A 257 -15.87 1.77 9.76
C ARG A 257 -16.38 1.22 11.07
N ASP A 258 -17.65 0.81 11.13
CA ASP A 258 -18.26 0.22 12.32
C ASP A 258 -17.49 -1.03 12.78
N TRP A 259 -17.11 -1.92 11.87
CA TRP A 259 -16.36 -3.15 12.14
C TRP A 259 -14.91 -2.92 12.63
N ASN A 260 -14.39 -1.68 12.59
CA ASN A 260 -13.02 -1.34 13.03
C ASN A 260 -12.96 -0.05 13.89
N ASN A 261 -14.11 0.44 14.37
CA ASN A 261 -14.18 1.67 15.14
C ASN A 261 -13.65 1.53 16.57
N CYS A 262 -13.52 0.33 17.09
CA CYS A 262 -12.93 0.06 18.40
C CYS A 262 -12.04 -1.18 18.37
N ALA A 263 -11.18 -1.32 19.38
CA ALA A 263 -10.41 -2.53 19.59
C ALA A 263 -11.31 -3.61 20.17
N LEU A 264 -11.88 -4.47 19.29
CA LEU A 264 -12.70 -5.58 19.72
C LEU A 264 -11.85 -6.58 20.50
N GLY A 265 -12.25 -6.83 21.74
CA GLY A 265 -11.74 -7.88 22.60
C GLY A 265 -12.85 -8.85 22.95
N GLY A 266 -12.51 -10.10 23.14
CA GLY A 266 -13.50 -11.12 23.48
C GLY A 266 -12.94 -12.15 24.45
N GLY A 267 -13.79 -12.57 25.39
CA GLY A 267 -13.62 -13.80 26.17
C GLY A 267 -14.52 -14.90 25.62
N ALA A 268 -14.57 -16.02 26.31
CA ALA A 268 -15.42 -17.15 25.92
C ALA A 268 -16.92 -16.81 25.83
N ASP A 269 -17.37 -15.78 26.55
CA ASP A 269 -18.78 -15.53 26.78
C ASP A 269 -19.30 -14.19 26.20
N ALA A 270 -18.43 -13.22 25.86
CA ALA A 270 -18.87 -11.92 25.36
C ALA A 270 -17.75 -11.15 24.64
N TRP A 271 -18.14 -10.34 23.66
CA TRP A 271 -17.32 -9.34 23.01
C TRP A 271 -17.45 -8.00 23.71
N SER A 272 -16.41 -7.18 23.67
CA SER A 272 -16.42 -5.80 24.17
C SER A 272 -15.51 -4.91 23.36
N CYS A 273 -15.77 -3.61 23.36
CA CYS A 273 -14.86 -2.61 22.84
C CYS A 273 -13.82 -2.24 23.92
N GLY A 274 -12.57 -2.56 23.68
CA GLY A 274 -11.45 -2.18 24.53
C GLY A 274 -10.93 -0.77 24.22
N GLY A 275 -10.02 -0.30 25.08
CA GLY A 275 -9.36 0.99 24.94
C GLY A 275 -8.16 1.10 25.86
N SER A 276 -7.44 2.21 25.77
CA SER A 276 -6.31 2.50 26.64
C SER A 276 -6.78 3.16 27.95
N SER A 277 -6.25 2.70 29.08
CA SER A 277 -6.41 3.40 30.34
C SER A 277 -5.51 4.63 30.50
N THR A 278 -4.62 4.85 29.56
CA THR A 278 -3.86 6.11 29.41
C THR A 278 -4.73 7.08 28.62
N LEU A 279 -5.16 8.15 29.27
CA LEU A 279 -6.17 9.07 28.79
C LEU A 279 -5.55 10.39 28.31
N PRO A 280 -6.12 11.07 27.30
CA PRO A 280 -5.61 12.35 26.80
C PRO A 280 -5.56 13.45 27.88
N GLN A 281 -6.50 13.44 28.82
CA GLN A 281 -6.54 14.37 29.96
C GLN A 281 -5.55 14.03 31.09
N GLY A 282 -4.84 12.92 30.96
CA GLY A 282 -3.91 12.42 31.97
C GLY A 282 -4.57 11.54 33.03
N ARG A 283 -3.91 10.47 33.39
CA ARG A 283 -4.28 9.57 34.47
C ARG A 283 -3.15 9.54 35.50
N PHE A 284 -3.52 9.66 36.77
CA PHE A 284 -2.60 9.62 37.90
C PHE A 284 -3.04 8.48 38.82
N THR A 285 -2.18 7.52 39.04
CA THR A 285 -2.48 6.33 39.83
C THR A 285 -1.22 5.78 40.48
N ASP A 286 -1.37 5.21 41.66
CA ASP A 286 -0.34 4.43 42.33
C ASP A 286 -0.44 2.93 42.06
N PHE A 287 -1.38 2.51 41.19
CA PHE A 287 -1.67 1.10 40.88
C PHE A 287 -1.90 0.19 42.10
N GLY A 288 -2.41 0.74 43.15
CA GLY A 288 -2.69 -0.01 44.38
C GLY A 288 -1.48 -0.21 45.31
N VAL A 289 -0.37 0.49 45.06
CA VAL A 289 0.83 0.36 45.91
C VAL A 289 0.64 0.92 47.29
N LEU A 290 -0.19 1.95 47.45
CA LEU A 290 -0.44 2.64 48.72
C LEU A 290 -1.71 2.13 49.43
N ASP A 291 -2.18 0.92 49.19
CA ASP A 291 -3.34 0.36 49.84
C ASP A 291 -3.20 0.45 51.39
N PRO A 292 -4.24 0.99 52.15
CA PRO A 292 -5.57 1.38 51.72
C PRO A 292 -5.71 2.80 51.11
N ASN A 293 -4.66 3.55 50.96
CA ASN A 293 -4.69 4.94 50.49
C ASN A 293 -4.45 5.06 48.97
N SER A 294 -4.72 4.00 48.24
CA SER A 294 -4.57 3.99 46.78
C SER A 294 -5.48 5.00 46.11
N PHE A 295 -4.97 5.56 45.01
CA PHE A 295 -5.70 6.51 44.19
C PHE A 295 -5.65 6.16 42.68
N ASP A 296 -6.71 6.55 41.98
CA ASP A 296 -6.77 6.47 40.51
C ASP A 296 -7.59 7.68 40.02
N PHE A 297 -6.89 8.74 39.63
CA PHE A 297 -7.48 10.01 39.24
C PHE A 297 -7.31 10.31 37.79
N ILE A 298 -8.24 11.06 37.22
CA ILE A 298 -8.13 11.74 35.94
C ILE A 298 -8.28 13.25 36.14
N VAL A 299 -7.73 14.04 35.21
CA VAL A 299 -7.89 15.49 35.23
C VAL A 299 -9.22 15.88 34.59
N SER A 300 -10.02 16.66 35.30
CA SER A 300 -11.25 17.28 34.78
C SER A 300 -11.22 18.78 35.09
N GLY A 301 -10.97 19.57 34.02
CA GLY A 301 -10.69 21.00 34.18
C GLY A 301 -9.41 21.24 34.96
N THR A 302 -9.50 21.83 36.15
CA THR A 302 -8.39 22.07 37.08
C THR A 302 -8.31 21.06 38.23
N ASP A 303 -9.21 20.10 38.28
CA ASP A 303 -9.37 19.21 39.43
C ASP A 303 -9.02 17.76 39.05
N PHE A 304 -8.65 16.99 40.07
CA PHE A 304 -8.63 15.54 40.01
C PHE A 304 -9.99 14.98 40.36
N VAL A 305 -10.50 14.08 39.53
CA VAL A 305 -11.71 13.30 39.85
C VAL A 305 -11.38 11.82 39.85
N GLN A 306 -12.09 11.06 40.65
CA GLN A 306 -11.94 9.61 40.73
C GLN A 306 -12.28 9.01 39.38
N ARG A 307 -11.37 8.22 38.79
CA ARG A 307 -11.59 7.49 37.54
C ARG A 307 -12.68 6.42 37.75
N GLN A 308 -13.63 6.34 36.82
CA GLN A 308 -14.75 5.39 36.86
C GLN A 308 -14.59 4.27 35.80
N GLY A 309 -13.36 4.06 35.27
CA GLY A 309 -13.11 3.04 34.25
C GLY A 309 -13.03 3.59 32.85
N GLU A 310 -12.99 4.91 32.67
CA GLU A 310 -12.91 5.56 31.37
C GLU A 310 -11.72 5.02 30.56
N LEU A 311 -11.95 4.83 29.26
CA LEU A 311 -10.96 4.35 28.32
C LEU A 311 -10.83 5.33 27.15
N TYR A 312 -9.62 5.43 26.62
CA TYR A 312 -9.36 6.13 25.38
C TYR A 312 -9.48 5.14 24.20
N ASN A 313 -10.41 5.41 23.29
CA ASN A 313 -10.51 4.66 22.04
C ASN A 313 -9.38 5.08 21.09
N TYR A 314 -8.38 4.23 20.95
CA TYR A 314 -7.22 4.48 20.09
C TYR A 314 -7.40 4.00 18.64
N GLN A 315 -8.52 3.33 18.35
CA GLN A 315 -8.75 2.74 17.02
C GLN A 315 -9.07 3.78 15.93
N PRO A 316 -9.96 4.77 16.17
CA PRO A 316 -10.47 5.66 15.13
C PRO A 316 -9.42 6.38 14.28
N PRO A 317 -8.30 6.89 14.82
CA PRO A 317 -7.31 7.61 14.02
C PRO A 317 -6.39 6.72 13.19
N ASN A 318 -6.38 5.40 13.42
CA ASN A 318 -5.51 4.49 12.67
C ASN A 318 -5.95 4.43 11.20
N PHE A 319 -4.98 4.42 10.28
CA PHE A 319 -5.28 4.17 8.88
C PHE A 319 -5.57 2.69 8.63
N ILE A 320 -6.65 2.41 7.89
CA ILE A 320 -6.91 1.13 7.22
C ILE A 320 -6.21 1.11 5.87
N GLN A 321 -6.28 2.26 5.18
CA GLN A 321 -5.57 2.52 3.93
C GLN A 321 -4.78 3.81 4.10
N ARG A 322 -3.49 3.76 3.79
CA ARG A 322 -2.63 4.93 3.78
C ARG A 322 -2.87 5.77 2.53
N PRO A 323 -2.77 7.10 2.62
CA PRO A 323 -2.72 7.95 1.44
C PRO A 323 -1.43 7.70 0.68
N ASP A 324 -1.47 7.98 -0.62
CA ASP A 324 -0.34 7.78 -1.53
C ASP A 324 -0.39 8.84 -2.63
N GLU A 325 0.70 9.55 -2.86
CA GLU A 325 0.88 10.43 -4.01
C GLU A 325 2.15 10.01 -4.74
N ARG A 326 2.01 9.59 -6.00
CA ARG A 326 3.11 9.00 -6.76
C ARG A 326 3.22 9.57 -8.16
N TYR A 327 4.46 9.85 -8.54
CA TYR A 327 4.86 10.18 -9.90
C TYR A 327 5.80 9.10 -10.42
N THR A 328 5.55 8.62 -11.61
CA THR A 328 6.43 7.66 -12.30
C THR A 328 6.73 8.16 -13.70
N VAL A 329 7.96 7.97 -14.15
CA VAL A 329 8.35 8.21 -15.53
C VAL A 329 9.48 7.26 -15.90
N GLY A 330 9.47 6.78 -17.13
CA GLY A 330 10.56 5.92 -17.59
C GLY A 330 10.53 5.64 -19.07
N ALA A 331 11.54 4.90 -19.49
CA ALA A 331 11.69 4.44 -20.86
C ALA A 331 12.35 3.05 -20.87
N LEU A 332 11.88 2.22 -21.76
CA LEU A 332 12.44 0.93 -22.12
C LEU A 332 12.87 0.99 -23.57
N GLY A 333 14.00 0.42 -23.90
CA GLY A 333 14.43 0.35 -25.29
C GLY A 333 15.32 -0.84 -25.53
N HIS A 334 15.19 -1.44 -26.70
CA HIS A 334 16.09 -2.48 -27.18
C HIS A 334 16.34 -2.32 -28.65
N TYR A 335 17.47 -2.86 -29.12
CA TYR A 335 17.80 -2.94 -30.51
C TYR A 335 18.73 -4.12 -30.82
N ARG A 336 18.30 -4.98 -31.75
CA ARG A 336 19.02 -6.16 -32.18
C ARG A 336 19.81 -5.83 -33.43
N PHE A 337 21.12 -5.74 -33.31
CA PHE A 337 22.03 -5.49 -34.42
C PHE A 337 22.21 -6.72 -35.32
N ASN A 338 22.17 -7.91 -34.71
CA ASN A 338 22.25 -9.20 -35.39
C ASN A 338 21.89 -10.32 -34.39
N ASP A 339 21.87 -11.57 -34.83
CA ASP A 339 21.50 -12.73 -34.01
C ASP A 339 22.41 -12.97 -32.77
N ALA A 340 23.59 -12.36 -32.74
CA ALA A 340 24.56 -12.51 -31.66
C ALA A 340 24.66 -11.29 -30.74
N PHE A 341 24.12 -10.13 -31.18
CA PHE A 341 24.26 -8.88 -30.40
C PHE A 341 22.99 -8.04 -30.39
N GLU A 342 22.46 -7.90 -29.19
CA GLU A 342 21.33 -7.05 -28.86
C GLU A 342 21.72 -6.10 -27.74
N THR A 343 21.27 -4.85 -27.81
CA THR A 343 21.38 -3.87 -26.72
C THR A 343 20.02 -3.59 -26.14
N TYR A 344 19.97 -3.30 -24.84
CA TYR A 344 18.78 -2.82 -24.19
C TYR A 344 19.14 -1.77 -23.14
N ALA A 345 18.17 -0.90 -22.84
CA ALA A 345 18.28 0.09 -21.79
C ALA A 345 16.93 0.24 -21.09
N GLU A 346 16.96 0.35 -19.80
CA GLU A 346 15.79 0.65 -18.96
C GLU A 346 16.14 1.79 -18.00
N ILE A 347 15.34 2.83 -18.03
CA ILE A 347 15.48 4.00 -17.16
C ILE A 347 14.12 4.23 -16.51
N SER A 348 14.09 4.36 -15.19
CA SER A 348 12.89 4.68 -14.45
C SER A 348 13.18 5.67 -13.32
N TYR A 349 12.23 6.52 -13.06
CA TYR A 349 12.19 7.40 -11.91
C TYR A 349 10.83 7.30 -11.24
N MET A 350 10.84 7.27 -9.92
CA MET A 350 9.64 7.28 -9.09
C MET A 350 9.85 8.26 -7.92
N ASP A 351 8.84 9.08 -7.66
CA ASP A 351 8.70 9.86 -6.44
C ASP A 351 7.38 9.45 -5.79
N ASP A 352 7.46 8.93 -4.57
CA ASP A 352 6.34 8.34 -3.85
C ASP A 352 6.28 8.90 -2.43
N VAL A 353 5.16 9.50 -2.08
CA VAL A 353 4.91 10.06 -0.76
C VAL A 353 3.69 9.40 -0.15
N SER A 354 3.87 8.77 0.99
CA SER A 354 2.78 8.16 1.75
C SER A 354 2.96 8.47 3.23
N ASP A 355 1.85 8.73 3.91
CA ASP A 355 1.81 8.93 5.35
C ASP A 355 1.32 7.65 6.04
N ALA A 356 1.90 7.33 7.19
CA ALA A 356 1.41 6.31 8.08
C ALA A 356 0.92 6.97 9.38
N GLN A 357 -0.32 6.68 9.77
CA GLN A 357 -0.92 7.21 10.98
C GLN A 357 -1.48 6.10 11.85
N ILE A 358 -1.06 6.12 13.09
CA ILE A 358 -1.68 5.36 14.19
C ILE A 358 -2.13 6.33 15.26
N ALA A 359 -2.83 5.82 16.27
CA ALA A 359 -3.21 6.61 17.42
C ALA A 359 -1.98 7.28 18.08
N PRO A 360 -2.18 8.47 18.68
CA PRO A 360 -1.13 9.12 19.45
C PRO A 360 -0.51 8.19 20.48
N SER A 361 0.81 8.19 20.58
CA SER A 361 1.53 7.42 21.60
C SER A 361 1.26 8.00 22.98
N GLY A 362 1.01 7.12 23.96
CA GLY A 362 0.87 7.49 25.35
C GLY A 362 2.21 7.41 26.10
N ALA A 363 2.33 8.20 27.17
CA ALA A 363 3.36 8.00 28.19
C ALA A 363 2.91 6.87 29.11
N PHE A 364 3.14 5.62 28.69
CA PHE A 364 2.69 4.44 29.41
C PHE A 364 3.60 4.15 30.61
N PHE A 365 2.98 3.94 31.79
CA PHE A 365 3.68 3.51 33.02
C PHE A 365 4.89 4.35 33.40
N VAL A 366 4.85 5.66 33.08
CA VAL A 366 5.92 6.57 33.42
C VAL A 366 5.79 6.91 34.92
N THR A 367 6.73 6.49 35.72
CA THR A 367 6.83 6.90 37.13
C THR A 367 7.45 8.28 37.19
N ASN A 368 6.71 9.25 37.70
CA ASN A 368 7.18 10.62 37.90
C ASN A 368 7.07 11.02 39.36
N THR A 369 8.00 11.82 39.83
CA THR A 369 7.87 12.52 41.08
C THR A 369 7.16 13.85 40.86
N LEU A 370 6.04 14.06 41.51
CA LEU A 370 5.33 15.32 41.48
C LEU A 370 5.58 16.07 42.82
N PRO A 371 6.45 17.10 42.82
CA PRO A 371 6.74 17.86 44.04
C PRO A 371 5.50 18.61 44.51
N CYS A 372 5.18 18.56 45.79
CA CYS A 372 4.06 19.26 46.34
C CYS A 372 4.15 20.79 46.21
N GLY A 373 5.34 21.33 46.04
CA GLY A 373 5.54 22.73 45.73
C GLY A 373 5.37 23.11 44.22
N ASN A 374 4.85 22.20 43.38
CA ASN A 374 4.64 22.49 41.97
C ASN A 374 3.55 23.57 41.80
N PRO A 375 3.88 24.74 41.17
CA PRO A 375 2.96 25.85 41.05
C PRO A 375 1.81 25.59 40.05
N LEU A 376 1.85 24.48 39.28
CA LEU A 376 0.80 24.08 38.35
C LEU A 376 -0.32 23.26 39.04
N LEU A 377 -0.13 22.81 40.26
CA LEU A 377 -1.20 22.11 41.03
C LEU A 377 -2.27 23.10 41.45
N SER A 378 -3.50 22.76 41.20
CA SER A 378 -4.62 23.45 41.82
C SER A 378 -4.67 23.17 43.33
N ALA A 379 -5.40 23.98 44.09
CA ALA A 379 -5.54 23.76 45.51
C ALA A 379 -6.19 22.38 45.83
N GLN A 380 -7.12 21.93 45.01
CA GLN A 380 -7.77 20.64 45.13
C GLN A 380 -6.79 19.49 44.81
N GLN A 381 -6.00 19.62 43.71
CA GLN A 381 -4.99 18.64 43.37
C GLN A 381 -3.89 18.50 44.42
N PHE A 382 -3.47 19.65 44.98
CA PHE A 382 -2.52 19.67 46.08
C PHE A 382 -3.11 18.92 47.32
N GLN A 383 -4.34 19.21 47.69
CA GLN A 383 -4.99 18.58 48.85
C GLN A 383 -5.11 17.05 48.67
N GLN A 384 -5.37 16.57 47.46
CA GLN A 384 -5.52 15.14 47.21
C GLN A 384 -4.20 14.36 47.17
N LEU A 385 -3.09 14.98 46.70
CA LEU A 385 -1.81 14.30 46.57
C LEU A 385 -0.84 14.57 47.71
N CYS A 386 -0.99 15.68 48.40
CA CYS A 386 0.00 16.21 49.36
C CYS A 386 -0.59 16.63 50.71
N GLY A 387 -1.93 16.64 50.82
CA GLY A 387 -2.66 17.10 52.01
C GLY A 387 -2.88 16.08 53.13
#